data_3eb424487869e507a2fada070ba1db91
#
_entry.id   3eb424487869e507a2fada070ba1db91
#
_cell.length_a   1.000
_cell.length_b   1.000
_cell.length_c   1.000
_cell.angle_alpha   90.00
_cell.angle_beta   90.00
_cell.angle_gamma   90.00
#
_symmetry.space_group_name_H-M   'P 1'
#
loop_
_entity.id
_entity.type
_entity.pdbx_description
1 polymer ?
#
loop_
_entity_poly.entity_id
_entity_poly.type
_entity_poly.pdbx_seq_one_letter_code
_entity_poly.pdbx_strand_id
1 'polypeptide(L)'
;NSIVNSAGLSADKIAKLIEGFEASKIPKIYYAKGNYFETNRKLGVKHLIYPIPTEASLGLHLGLDISMQMRFGPDVEWVNDLEYTVDPNRINLFYDDIIKYLPDIRKEDLIPGYSGIRPKLKNQGEGKSDFLIQTSKEHGFKNLVNLFGMESPGLTSSLVIADYVSSLLD
;
A
#
# COMPACT_ATOMS: atom_id res chain seq x y z
N ASN A 1 -25.24 -12.58 -14.80
CA ASN A 1 -24.61 -12.26 -13.50
C ASN A 1 -23.11 -12.11 -13.71
N SER A 2 -22.52 -11.08 -13.12
CA SER A 2 -21.08 -10.79 -13.22
C SER A 2 -20.44 -10.78 -11.83
N ILE A 3 -19.16 -11.11 -11.76
CA ILE A 3 -18.37 -11.13 -10.52
C ILE A 3 -17.13 -10.28 -10.72
N VAL A 4 -16.86 -9.39 -9.77
CA VAL A 4 -15.61 -8.63 -9.70
C VAL A 4 -14.91 -8.96 -8.37
N ASN A 5 -13.76 -9.62 -8.47
CA ASN A 5 -12.92 -9.88 -7.31
C ASN A 5 -12.00 -8.67 -7.05
N SER A 6 -12.39 -7.82 -6.12
CA SER A 6 -11.64 -6.65 -5.66
C SER A 6 -11.18 -6.79 -4.20
N ALA A 7 -10.81 -8.02 -3.80
CA ALA A 7 -10.54 -8.37 -2.41
C ALA A 7 -9.14 -7.93 -1.88
N GLY A 8 -8.40 -7.11 -2.63
CA GLY A 8 -7.14 -6.52 -2.20
C GLY A 8 -6.11 -7.56 -1.77
N LEU A 9 -5.69 -7.53 -0.49
CA LEU A 9 -4.74 -8.49 0.09
C LEU A 9 -5.20 -9.95 0.07
N SER A 10 -6.48 -10.21 -0.21
CA SER A 10 -7.06 -11.56 -0.28
C SER A 10 -7.53 -11.94 -1.69
N ALA A 11 -7.21 -11.15 -2.70
CA ALA A 11 -7.71 -11.39 -4.06
C ALA A 11 -7.24 -12.75 -4.62
N ASP A 12 -6.02 -13.17 -4.32
CA ASP A 12 -5.51 -14.50 -4.69
C ASP A 12 -6.23 -15.64 -3.96
N LYS A 13 -6.63 -15.42 -2.70
CA LYS A 13 -7.39 -16.40 -1.91
C LYS A 13 -8.79 -16.57 -2.47
N ILE A 14 -9.46 -15.47 -2.84
CA ILE A 14 -10.77 -15.51 -3.49
C ILE A 14 -10.69 -16.22 -4.85
N ALA A 15 -9.69 -15.91 -5.67
CA ALA A 15 -9.52 -16.58 -6.95
C ALA A 15 -9.33 -18.10 -6.81
N LYS A 16 -8.66 -18.58 -5.76
CA LYS A 16 -8.48 -20.01 -5.45
C LYS A 16 -9.77 -20.73 -5.08
N LEU A 17 -10.82 -20.01 -4.66
CA LEU A 17 -12.12 -20.60 -4.34
C LEU A 17 -12.98 -20.83 -5.56
N ILE A 18 -12.61 -20.31 -6.73
CA ILE A 18 -13.37 -20.46 -7.95
C ILE A 18 -13.09 -21.85 -8.52
N GLU A 19 -14.12 -22.69 -8.58
CA GLU A 19 -14.02 -24.05 -9.12
C GLU A 19 -13.54 -24.04 -10.58
N GLY A 20 -12.52 -24.84 -10.87
CA GLY A 20 -11.91 -24.92 -12.20
C GLY A 20 -10.95 -23.78 -12.54
N PHE A 21 -10.70 -22.84 -11.62
CA PHE A 21 -9.72 -21.78 -11.89
C PHE A 21 -8.29 -22.34 -11.84
N GLU A 22 -7.54 -22.12 -12.89
CA GLU A 22 -6.18 -22.64 -13.03
C GLU A 22 -5.22 -21.93 -12.10
N ALA A 23 -4.58 -22.67 -11.18
CA ALA A 23 -3.69 -22.11 -10.16
C ALA A 23 -2.51 -21.31 -10.72
N SER A 24 -2.00 -21.68 -11.90
CA SER A 24 -0.90 -20.98 -12.59
C SER A 24 -1.26 -19.55 -13.01
N LYS A 25 -2.56 -19.23 -13.11
CA LYS A 25 -3.07 -17.91 -13.48
C LYS A 25 -3.31 -17.00 -12.27
N ILE A 26 -3.15 -17.54 -11.05
CA ILE A 26 -3.29 -16.75 -9.82
C ILE A 26 -1.92 -16.22 -9.42
N PRO A 27 -1.71 -14.90 -9.44
CA PRO A 27 -0.43 -14.33 -9.04
C PRO A 27 -0.19 -14.53 -7.54
N LYS A 28 1.07 -14.72 -7.16
CA LYS A 28 1.45 -14.66 -5.75
C LYS A 28 1.40 -13.20 -5.28
N ILE A 29 0.75 -12.97 -4.14
CA ILE A 29 0.73 -11.67 -3.48
C ILE A 29 1.81 -11.65 -2.39
N TYR A 30 2.66 -10.63 -2.43
CA TYR A 30 3.65 -10.31 -1.41
C TYR A 30 3.17 -9.11 -0.61
N TYR A 31 3.59 -9.00 0.64
CA TYR A 31 3.12 -7.99 1.56
C TYR A 31 4.21 -6.96 1.86
N ALA A 32 4.01 -5.74 1.38
CA ALA A 32 4.88 -4.60 1.71
C ALA A 32 4.16 -3.70 2.71
N LYS A 33 4.53 -3.81 3.98
CA LYS A 33 4.00 -3.02 5.08
C LYS A 33 4.64 -1.64 5.07
N GLY A 34 3.84 -0.61 5.22
CA GLY A 34 4.25 0.76 5.43
C GLY A 34 3.90 1.18 6.85
N ASN A 35 4.91 1.46 7.65
CA ASN A 35 4.72 1.91 9.03
C ASN A 35 4.66 3.43 9.09
N TYR A 36 3.94 3.96 10.07
CA TYR A 36 3.87 5.38 10.36
C TYR A 36 4.15 5.64 11.84
N PHE A 37 4.89 6.70 12.09
CA PHE A 37 5.03 7.31 13.40
C PHE A 37 4.25 8.61 13.46
N GLU A 38 3.82 9.00 14.65
CA GLU A 38 3.03 10.20 14.89
C GLU A 38 3.69 11.05 15.99
N THR A 39 3.25 12.29 16.13
CA THR A 39 3.65 13.13 17.25
C THR A 39 2.47 13.96 17.74
N ASN A 40 2.39 14.13 19.05
CA ASN A 40 1.43 15.04 19.69
C ASN A 40 1.97 16.49 19.80
N ARG A 41 3.24 16.73 19.42
CA ARG A 41 3.79 18.09 19.43
C ARG A 41 3.18 18.93 18.31
N LYS A 42 2.86 20.17 18.65
CA LYS A 42 2.42 21.18 17.69
C LYS A 42 3.64 22.01 17.26
N LEU A 43 4.21 21.67 16.11
CA LEU A 43 5.40 22.34 15.56
C LEU A 43 5.05 23.40 14.48
N GLY A 44 3.77 23.79 14.38
CA GLY A 44 3.33 24.85 13.48
C GLY A 44 3.37 24.50 12.00
N VAL A 45 3.58 23.24 11.64
CA VAL A 45 3.57 22.77 10.24
C VAL A 45 2.14 22.81 9.72
N LYS A 46 1.95 23.43 8.55
CA LYS A 46 0.64 23.62 7.91
C LYS A 46 0.53 22.94 6.55
N HIS A 47 1.61 22.36 6.05
CA HIS A 47 1.70 21.77 4.73
C HIS A 47 2.28 20.36 4.80
N LEU A 48 1.95 19.52 3.81
CA LEU A 48 2.60 18.25 3.60
C LEU A 48 4.06 18.47 3.18
N ILE A 49 4.98 17.64 3.65
CA ILE A 49 6.39 17.71 3.27
C ILE A 49 6.77 16.37 2.63
N TYR A 50 7.18 16.42 1.37
CA TYR A 50 7.68 15.27 0.64
C TYR A 50 9.16 15.50 0.31
N PRO A 51 10.09 14.82 0.99
CA PRO A 51 11.50 14.87 0.64
C PRO A 51 11.71 14.41 -0.81
N ILE A 52 12.76 14.92 -1.45
CA ILE A 52 13.12 14.48 -2.79
C ILE A 52 13.47 12.98 -2.74
N PRO A 53 12.85 12.14 -3.59
CA PRO A 53 13.16 10.72 -3.65
C PRO A 53 14.64 10.49 -3.97
N THR A 54 15.22 9.49 -3.32
CA THR A 54 16.54 8.95 -3.68
C THR A 54 16.37 7.63 -4.44
N GLU A 55 17.45 7.10 -5.02
CA GLU A 55 17.39 5.78 -5.67
C GLU A 55 16.93 4.67 -4.71
N ALA A 56 17.23 4.81 -3.41
CA ALA A 56 16.93 3.81 -2.40
C ALA A 56 15.58 4.00 -1.70
N SER A 57 14.99 5.21 -1.72
CA SER A 57 13.78 5.52 -0.93
C SER A 57 13.01 6.70 -1.49
N LEU A 58 11.68 6.64 -1.37
CA LEU A 58 10.80 7.80 -1.61
C LEU A 58 10.92 8.87 -0.51
N GLY A 59 11.71 8.62 0.53
CA GLY A 59 11.81 9.44 1.73
C GLY A 59 10.61 9.26 2.67
N LEU A 60 10.78 9.64 3.92
CA LEU A 60 9.67 9.67 4.87
C LEU A 60 8.91 10.99 4.72
N HIS A 61 7.65 10.90 4.35
CA HIS A 61 6.79 12.06 4.19
C HIS A 61 6.29 12.55 5.55
N LEU A 62 6.04 13.86 5.68
CA LEU A 62 5.21 14.42 6.72
C LEU A 62 3.80 14.62 6.14
N GLY A 63 2.85 13.89 6.68
CA GLY A 63 1.43 14.05 6.41
C GLY A 63 0.72 14.77 7.56
N LEU A 64 -0.45 15.33 7.27
CA LEU A 64 -1.35 15.93 8.26
C LEU A 64 -2.70 15.25 8.14
N ASP A 65 -3.30 14.85 9.25
CA ASP A 65 -4.68 14.39 9.25
C ASP A 65 -5.66 15.58 9.31
N ILE A 66 -6.96 15.28 9.32
CA ILE A 66 -8.02 16.31 9.39
C ILE A 66 -8.00 17.12 10.70
N SER A 67 -7.35 16.61 11.75
CA SER A 67 -7.13 17.28 13.03
C SER A 67 -5.79 18.03 13.07
N MET A 68 -5.07 18.08 11.95
CA MET A 68 -3.73 18.65 11.82
C MET A 68 -2.66 17.94 12.67
N GLN A 69 -2.90 16.67 13.03
CA GLN A 69 -1.89 15.84 13.67
C GLN A 69 -0.86 15.38 12.64
N MET A 70 0.41 15.52 13.00
CA MET A 70 1.51 15.16 12.12
C MET A 70 1.76 13.65 12.14
N ARG A 71 1.92 13.08 10.94
CA ARG A 71 2.27 11.68 10.69
C ARG A 71 3.49 11.60 9.79
N PHE A 72 4.38 10.72 10.11
CA PHE A 72 5.63 10.49 9.38
C PHE A 72 5.64 9.11 8.78
N GLY A 73 5.92 9.00 7.49
CA GLY A 73 5.92 7.74 6.79
C GLY A 73 5.26 7.80 5.40
N PRO A 74 5.06 6.64 4.78
CA PRO A 74 5.47 5.35 5.29
C PRO A 74 6.95 5.03 5.02
N ASP A 75 7.50 4.10 5.79
CA ASP A 75 8.64 3.31 5.38
C ASP A 75 8.21 2.10 4.52
N VAL A 76 9.11 1.16 4.29
CA VAL A 76 8.80 -0.13 3.65
C VAL A 76 9.40 -1.27 4.46
N GLU A 77 8.53 -2.21 4.86
CA GLU A 77 8.89 -3.43 5.54
C GLU A 77 8.22 -4.62 4.84
N TRP A 78 9.02 -5.56 4.34
CA TRP A 78 8.48 -6.79 3.76
C TRP A 78 8.14 -7.78 4.87
N VAL A 79 6.89 -8.28 4.85
CA VAL A 79 6.35 -9.17 5.88
C VAL A 79 5.75 -10.42 5.23
N ASN A 80 5.71 -11.52 5.99
CA ASN A 80 5.10 -12.77 5.53
C ASN A 80 3.62 -12.89 5.93
N ASP A 81 3.23 -12.20 6.99
CA ASP A 81 1.91 -12.27 7.57
C ASP A 81 1.25 -10.89 7.62
N LEU A 82 -0.08 -10.86 7.72
CA LEU A 82 -0.87 -9.63 7.84
C LEU A 82 -0.85 -9.13 9.28
N GLU A 83 0.32 -8.64 9.71
CA GLU A 83 0.55 -8.05 11.03
C GLU A 83 0.68 -6.52 10.90
N TYR A 84 -0.20 -5.79 11.60
CA TYR A 84 -0.31 -4.34 11.50
C TYR A 84 0.33 -3.57 12.65
N THR A 85 0.88 -4.26 13.66
CA THR A 85 1.58 -3.60 14.77
C THR A 85 2.83 -2.91 14.26
N VAL A 86 3.01 -1.65 14.61
CA VAL A 86 4.23 -0.90 14.31
C VAL A 86 5.28 -1.24 15.36
N ASP A 87 6.43 -1.76 14.92
CA ASP A 87 7.56 -2.03 15.82
C ASP A 87 8.15 -0.71 16.32
N PRO A 88 8.12 -0.44 17.66
CA PRO A 88 8.69 0.78 18.23
C PRO A 88 10.18 0.95 17.95
N ASN A 89 10.93 -0.14 17.76
CA ASN A 89 12.37 -0.09 17.50
C ASN A 89 12.72 0.54 16.14
N ARG A 90 11.76 0.63 15.22
CA ARG A 90 11.94 1.32 13.93
C ARG A 90 12.09 2.84 14.08
N ILE A 91 11.85 3.40 15.26
CA ILE A 91 11.95 4.84 15.54
C ILE A 91 13.28 5.46 15.09
N ASN A 92 14.39 4.70 15.14
CA ASN A 92 15.70 5.20 14.71
C ASN A 92 15.70 5.54 13.22
N LEU A 93 15.13 4.64 12.38
CA LEU A 93 15.05 4.83 10.94
C LEU A 93 14.21 6.07 10.59
N PHE A 94 13.14 6.31 11.35
CA PHE A 94 12.27 7.46 11.15
C PHE A 94 12.92 8.75 11.61
N TYR A 95 13.49 8.77 12.80
CA TYR A 95 14.09 9.97 13.39
C TYR A 95 15.23 10.52 12.54
N ASP A 96 16.12 9.67 12.05
CA ASP A 96 17.28 10.05 11.24
C ASP A 96 16.88 10.73 9.91
N ASP A 97 15.70 10.42 9.39
CA ASP A 97 15.17 11.07 8.20
C ASP A 97 14.35 12.34 8.52
N ILE A 98 13.52 12.30 9.55
CA ILE A 98 12.63 13.40 9.92
C ILE A 98 13.45 14.63 10.36
N ILE A 99 14.51 14.45 11.14
CA ILE A 99 15.33 15.54 11.66
C ILE A 99 16.00 16.38 10.55
N LYS A 100 16.14 15.82 9.34
CA LYS A 100 16.71 16.54 8.19
C LYS A 100 15.83 17.70 7.70
N TYR A 101 14.53 17.60 7.88
CA TYR A 101 13.57 18.63 7.44
C TYR A 101 12.73 19.22 8.58
N LEU A 102 12.77 18.60 9.75
CA LEU A 102 12.06 19.05 10.95
C LEU A 102 13.00 18.99 12.18
N PRO A 103 14.01 19.88 12.26
CA PRO A 103 15.08 19.80 13.27
C PRO A 103 14.60 20.02 14.71
N ASP A 104 13.42 20.62 14.90
CA ASP A 104 12.86 20.89 16.23
C ASP A 104 12.16 19.67 16.87
N ILE A 105 12.00 18.56 16.13
CA ILE A 105 11.44 17.31 16.67
C ILE A 105 12.50 16.56 17.48
N ARG A 106 12.09 15.97 18.57
CA ARG A 106 12.95 15.08 19.35
C ARG A 106 12.50 13.65 19.17
N LYS A 107 13.40 12.70 19.35
CA LYS A 107 13.11 11.28 19.18
C LYS A 107 12.00 10.79 20.12
N GLU A 108 12.01 11.25 21.36
CA GLU A 108 10.98 10.93 22.35
C GLU A 108 9.60 11.54 22.05
N ASP A 109 9.51 12.44 21.10
CA ASP A 109 8.23 13.00 20.64
C ASP A 109 7.52 12.07 19.63
N LEU A 110 8.25 11.10 19.07
CA LEU A 110 7.72 10.15 18.09
C LEU A 110 7.11 8.94 18.79
N ILE A 111 5.89 8.64 18.45
CA ILE A 111 5.16 7.47 18.95
C ILE A 111 4.74 6.58 17.76
N PRO A 112 4.73 5.23 17.91
CA PRO A 112 4.17 4.36 16.89
C PRO A 112 2.72 4.75 16.57
N GLY A 113 2.43 4.97 15.30
CA GLY A 113 1.11 5.28 14.81
C GLY A 113 0.41 4.04 14.26
N TYR A 114 0.02 4.07 12.98
CA TYR A 114 -0.60 2.95 12.29
C TYR A 114 0.31 2.38 11.20
N SER A 115 -0.11 1.26 10.63
CA SER A 115 0.51 0.70 9.44
C SER A 115 -0.55 0.31 8.40
N GLY A 116 -0.11 0.21 7.14
CA GLY A 116 -0.89 -0.35 6.05
C GLY A 116 -0.07 -1.38 5.29
N ILE A 117 -0.71 -2.40 4.71
CA ILE A 117 -0.03 -3.42 3.93
C ILE A 117 -0.46 -3.31 2.47
N ARG A 118 0.52 -3.24 1.56
CA ARG A 118 0.30 -3.18 0.12
C ARG A 118 0.39 -4.56 -0.49
N PRO A 119 -0.60 -4.99 -1.31
CA PRO A 119 -0.52 -6.21 -2.07
C PRO A 119 0.43 -6.02 -3.26
N LYS A 120 1.62 -6.54 -3.19
CA LYS A 120 2.62 -6.50 -4.27
C LYS A 120 2.56 -7.75 -5.12
N LEU A 121 2.69 -7.60 -6.45
CA LEU A 121 2.80 -8.72 -7.39
C LEU A 121 4.23 -9.16 -7.66
N LYS A 122 5.21 -8.42 -7.15
CA LYS A 122 6.64 -8.72 -7.19
C LYS A 122 7.23 -8.62 -5.80
N ASN A 123 8.21 -9.48 -5.52
CA ASN A 123 8.93 -9.49 -4.25
C ASN A 123 9.97 -8.37 -4.18
N GLN A 124 10.56 -8.21 -3.01
CA GLN A 124 11.68 -7.30 -2.80
C GLN A 124 12.80 -7.58 -3.82
N GLY A 125 13.27 -6.52 -4.48
CA GLY A 125 14.34 -6.62 -5.48
C GLY A 125 13.92 -7.04 -6.89
N GLU A 126 12.68 -7.47 -7.12
CA GLU A 126 12.18 -7.89 -8.45
C GLU A 126 11.67 -6.72 -9.32
N GLY A 127 11.87 -5.48 -8.87
CA GLY A 127 11.44 -4.28 -9.60
C GLY A 127 10.00 -3.89 -9.34
N LYS A 128 9.47 -2.97 -10.16
CA LYS A 128 8.11 -2.47 -10.04
C LYS A 128 7.12 -3.40 -10.75
N SER A 129 5.88 -3.45 -10.26
CA SER A 129 4.74 -4.08 -10.93
C SER A 129 3.59 -3.07 -10.98
N ASP A 130 2.74 -3.20 -11.97
CA ASP A 130 1.48 -2.47 -12.08
C ASP A 130 0.32 -3.34 -11.57
N PHE A 131 -0.87 -2.78 -11.52
CA PHE A 131 -2.12 -3.49 -11.28
C PHE A 131 -2.31 -4.59 -12.34
N LEU A 132 -2.81 -5.72 -11.91
CA LEU A 132 -3.17 -6.81 -12.82
C LEU A 132 -4.68 -6.97 -12.83
N ILE A 133 -5.30 -6.62 -13.96
CA ILE A 133 -6.72 -6.81 -14.23
C ILE A 133 -6.84 -8.01 -15.17
N GLN A 134 -7.37 -9.11 -14.66
CA GLN A 134 -7.58 -10.34 -15.44
C GLN A 134 -9.05 -10.48 -15.82
N THR A 135 -9.27 -10.86 -17.08
CA THR A 135 -10.58 -11.06 -17.68
C THR A 135 -10.72 -12.48 -18.22
N SER A 136 -11.81 -12.75 -18.90
CA SER A 136 -12.02 -14.04 -19.60
C SER A 136 -10.91 -14.36 -20.63
N LYS A 137 -10.17 -13.37 -21.10
CA LYS A 137 -9.05 -13.58 -22.05
C LYS A 137 -7.89 -14.33 -21.38
N GLU A 138 -7.64 -14.04 -20.10
CA GLU A 138 -6.55 -14.65 -19.33
C GLU A 138 -6.97 -15.96 -18.67
N HIS A 139 -8.18 -16.06 -18.13
CA HIS A 139 -8.62 -17.22 -17.32
C HIS A 139 -9.78 -18.03 -17.90
N GLY A 140 -10.45 -17.56 -18.96
CA GLY A 140 -11.51 -18.31 -19.64
C GLY A 140 -12.92 -18.19 -19.06
N PHE A 141 -13.10 -17.61 -17.87
CA PHE A 141 -14.40 -17.45 -17.22
C PHE A 141 -15.08 -16.17 -17.72
N LYS A 142 -16.25 -16.31 -18.36
CA LYS A 142 -17.07 -15.16 -18.76
C LYS A 142 -17.61 -14.41 -17.54
N ASN A 143 -17.76 -13.12 -17.66
CA ASN A 143 -18.33 -12.25 -16.61
C ASN A 143 -17.63 -12.32 -15.25
N LEU A 144 -16.34 -12.69 -15.24
CA LEU A 144 -15.45 -12.63 -14.08
C LEU A 144 -14.30 -11.69 -14.38
N VAL A 145 -14.04 -10.75 -13.47
CA VAL A 145 -12.85 -9.90 -13.48
C VAL A 145 -12.15 -10.02 -12.15
N ASN A 146 -10.84 -10.31 -12.18
CA ASN A 146 -9.99 -10.29 -10.99
C ASN A 146 -9.10 -9.04 -10.99
N LEU A 147 -9.03 -8.35 -9.85
CA LEU A 147 -8.16 -7.21 -9.61
C LEU A 147 -7.08 -7.61 -8.60
N PHE A 148 -5.84 -7.76 -9.08
CA PHE A 148 -4.70 -8.12 -8.23
C PHE A 148 -3.72 -6.95 -8.13
N GLY A 149 -3.04 -6.84 -6.99
CA GLY A 149 -2.01 -5.84 -6.77
C GLY A 149 -2.54 -4.41 -6.66
N MET A 150 -3.82 -4.23 -6.31
CA MET A 150 -4.44 -2.92 -6.13
C MET A 150 -3.87 -2.24 -4.88
N GLU A 151 -2.82 -1.46 -5.08
CA GLU A 151 -2.17 -0.64 -4.07
C GLU A 151 -2.30 0.87 -4.40
N SER A 152 -1.45 1.73 -3.87
CA SER A 152 -1.41 3.15 -4.26
C SER A 152 -0.98 3.30 -5.73
N PRO A 153 -1.72 4.06 -6.56
CA PRO A 153 -2.83 4.98 -6.25
C PRO A 153 -4.25 4.40 -6.48
N GLY A 154 -4.48 3.12 -6.17
CA GLY A 154 -5.74 2.42 -6.48
C GLY A 154 -7.01 3.14 -5.98
N LEU A 155 -6.96 3.73 -4.77
CA LEU A 155 -8.11 4.49 -4.25
C LEU A 155 -8.38 5.75 -5.08
N THR A 156 -7.34 6.52 -5.42
CA THR A 156 -7.47 7.74 -6.22
C THR A 156 -7.98 7.44 -7.63
N SER A 157 -7.57 6.31 -8.22
CA SER A 157 -7.97 5.87 -9.56
C SER A 157 -9.21 4.98 -9.58
N SER A 158 -9.84 4.73 -8.44
CA SER A 158 -10.91 3.72 -8.29
C SER A 158 -12.11 3.94 -9.22
N LEU A 159 -12.53 5.18 -9.44
CA LEU A 159 -13.66 5.48 -10.32
C LEU A 159 -13.34 5.14 -11.77
N VAL A 160 -12.14 5.50 -12.25
CA VAL A 160 -11.71 5.17 -13.62
C VAL A 160 -11.51 3.66 -13.78
N ILE A 161 -10.96 3.00 -12.75
CA ILE A 161 -10.85 1.51 -12.73
C ILE A 161 -12.24 0.89 -12.79
N ALA A 162 -13.22 1.42 -12.06
CA ALA A 162 -14.59 0.89 -12.06
C ALA A 162 -15.26 1.02 -13.44
N ASP A 163 -15.12 2.17 -14.09
CA ASP A 163 -15.62 2.39 -15.46
C ASP A 163 -14.96 1.41 -16.44
N TYR A 164 -13.64 1.25 -16.34
CA TYR A 164 -12.90 0.30 -17.17
C TYR A 164 -13.38 -1.13 -16.94
N VAL A 165 -13.48 -1.57 -15.67
CA VAL A 165 -13.96 -2.92 -15.32
C VAL A 165 -15.39 -3.14 -15.79
N SER A 166 -16.25 -2.13 -15.66
CA SER A 166 -17.63 -2.21 -16.17
C SER A 166 -17.67 -2.46 -17.68
N SER A 167 -16.76 -1.86 -18.45
CA SER A 167 -16.67 -2.06 -19.90
C SER A 167 -16.12 -3.45 -20.31
N LEU A 168 -15.56 -4.21 -19.37
CA LEU A 168 -15.05 -5.57 -19.59
C LEU A 168 -16.09 -6.67 -19.26
N LEU A 169 -17.22 -6.27 -18.69
CA LEU A 169 -18.33 -7.17 -18.33
C LEU A 169 -19.42 -7.07 -19.38
N ASP A 170 -19.86 -8.21 -19.91
CA ASP A 170 -20.93 -8.33 -20.90
C ASP A 170 -22.34 -8.18 -20.27
#